data_9c40ef1a38444aabb134e331fcf1b67c
#
_entry.id   9c40ef1a38444aabb134e331fcf1b67c
#
_cell.length_a   1.000
_cell.length_b   1.000
_cell.length_c   1.000
_cell.angle_alpha   90.00
_cell.angle_beta   90.00
_cell.angle_gamma   90.00
#
_symmetry.space_group_name_H-M   'P 1'
#
loop_
_entity.id
_entity.type
_entity.pdbx_description
1 polymer ?
#
loop_
_entity_poly.entity_id
_entity_poly.type
_entity_poly.pdbx_seq_one_letter_code
_entity_poly.pdbx_strand_id
1 'polypeptide(L)'
;MKSRFLKFAVVAVLLLCSACSSTTFVYNRLDFLIPWYLDDYVELNRVQEQTLDDLLLPFLRWHRTQELPKYLEVIQQIENNLDQPLNQQTIIEISLSFEEAFLRLEREALEWLLALGEDLSDDQIDEFIEALEEQQSEYEEKYLDRDLEEYYKDAYESLRDNFQDYLGRLDSDQKTLLESTSASLRRADAVWLEERAAWVANLKQILRREPDWQQALRDTLDSREQNQSVRYRQVYEHNVNQVQLLTVAVLNGRSEKQDRRLRKELANFREDLLTLIEQGKKAGPQS
;
A
#
# COMPACT_ATOMS: atom_id res chain seq x y z
N MET A 1 11.17 8.61 15.80
CA MET A 1 11.30 8.62 14.32
C MET A 1 10.19 7.77 13.75
N LYS A 2 9.30 8.32 12.93
CA LYS A 2 8.07 7.64 12.46
C LYS A 2 8.43 6.63 11.38
N SER A 3 8.00 5.39 11.59
CA SER A 3 8.19 4.18 10.78
C SER A 3 8.22 4.46 9.25
N ARG A 4 9.33 4.11 8.60
CA ARG A 4 9.58 4.30 7.16
C ARG A 4 8.70 3.36 6.29
N PHE A 5 8.32 2.19 6.80
CA PHE A 5 7.44 1.24 6.08
C PHE A 5 5.96 1.64 6.08
N LEU A 6 5.53 2.32 7.12
CA LEU A 6 4.25 3.04 7.09
C LEU A 6 4.25 4.07 5.94
N LYS A 7 5.42 4.54 5.52
CA LYS A 7 5.57 5.49 4.41
C LYS A 7 5.36 4.84 3.03
N PHE A 8 5.69 3.55 2.80
CA PHE A 8 5.40 2.90 1.50
C PHE A 8 3.93 2.43 1.40
N ALA A 9 3.40 1.84 2.46
CA ALA A 9 1.95 1.67 2.61
C ALA A 9 1.25 3.03 2.63
N VAL A 10 1.88 4.06 3.20
CA VAL A 10 1.40 5.43 3.28
C VAL A 10 1.56 6.18 1.95
N VAL A 11 2.57 5.96 1.13
CA VAL A 11 2.61 6.51 -0.25
C VAL A 11 1.57 5.82 -1.14
N ALA A 12 1.38 4.51 -1.01
CA ALA A 12 0.26 3.82 -1.67
C ALA A 12 -1.10 4.20 -1.07
N VAL A 13 -1.18 4.47 0.24
CA VAL A 13 -2.40 4.88 0.98
C VAL A 13 -2.56 6.41 1.05
N LEU A 14 -1.49 7.21 0.99
CA LEU A 14 -1.57 8.69 0.82
C LEU A 14 -2.08 9.09 -0.56
N LEU A 15 -2.05 8.20 -1.52
CA LEU A 15 -2.85 8.36 -2.75
C LEU A 15 -4.35 8.14 -2.49
N LEU A 16 -4.74 7.66 -1.30
CA LEU A 16 -6.12 7.38 -0.90
C LEU A 16 -6.66 8.26 0.26
N CYS A 17 -5.82 9.00 0.97
CA CYS A 17 -6.24 9.72 2.18
C CYS A 17 -5.85 11.18 2.18
N SER A 18 -6.71 12.03 1.76
CA SER A 18 -7.16 13.28 2.39
C SER A 18 -7.83 14.24 1.43
N ALA A 19 -8.90 14.83 1.91
CA ALA A 19 -9.77 15.77 1.24
C ALA A 19 -9.09 16.81 0.34
N CYS A 20 -9.57 16.92 -0.89
CA CYS A 20 -9.51 18.07 -1.82
C CYS A 20 -8.20 18.85 -1.91
N SER A 21 -7.46 18.66 -2.95
CA SER A 21 -6.22 19.31 -3.37
C SER A 21 -4.88 18.68 -2.89
N SER A 22 -4.88 17.89 -1.83
CA SER A 22 -3.63 17.26 -1.34
C SER A 22 -3.19 16.07 -2.19
N THR A 23 -4.12 15.23 -2.66
CA THR A 23 -3.80 14.04 -3.49
C THR A 23 -3.14 14.46 -4.78
N THR A 24 -3.75 15.37 -5.53
CA THR A 24 -3.18 15.91 -6.78
C THR A 24 -1.85 16.62 -6.52
N PHE A 25 -1.71 17.37 -5.42
CA PHE A 25 -0.46 18.03 -5.07
C PHE A 25 0.66 17.04 -4.75
N VAL A 26 0.41 16.04 -3.90
CA VAL A 26 1.40 15.02 -3.54
C VAL A 26 1.77 14.17 -4.75
N TYR A 27 0.78 13.74 -5.53
CA TYR A 27 1.00 12.97 -6.74
C TYR A 27 1.89 13.71 -7.76
N ASN A 28 1.69 15.02 -7.93
CA ASN A 28 2.50 15.85 -8.82
C ASN A 28 3.92 16.10 -8.31
N ARG A 29 4.30 15.56 -7.16
CA ARG A 29 5.63 15.62 -6.57
C ARG A 29 6.29 14.25 -6.41
N LEU A 30 5.70 13.19 -6.99
CA LEU A 30 6.26 11.84 -6.91
C LEU A 30 7.62 11.74 -7.58
N ASP A 31 7.87 12.55 -8.61
CA ASP A 31 9.18 12.72 -9.25
C ASP A 31 10.27 13.20 -8.27
N PHE A 32 9.93 13.95 -7.26
CA PHE A 32 10.81 14.37 -6.18
C PHE A 32 10.74 13.44 -4.96
N LEU A 33 9.54 12.98 -4.58
CA LEU A 33 9.33 12.21 -3.35
C LEU A 33 9.90 10.78 -3.45
N ILE A 34 9.88 10.17 -4.64
CA ILE A 34 10.41 8.81 -4.81
C ILE A 34 11.94 8.80 -4.69
N PRO A 35 12.72 9.65 -5.39
CA PRO A 35 14.16 9.77 -5.16
C PRO A 35 14.50 10.07 -3.71
N TRP A 36 13.86 11.07 -3.10
CA TRP A 36 14.06 11.40 -1.69
C TRP A 36 13.81 10.23 -0.73
N TYR A 37 12.85 9.36 -1.03
CA TYR A 37 12.59 8.16 -0.26
C TYR A 37 13.65 7.08 -0.47
N LEU A 38 14.18 6.95 -1.70
CA LEU A 38 15.26 6.01 -2.01
C LEU A 38 16.56 6.36 -1.31
N ASP A 39 16.85 7.65 -1.08
CA ASP A 39 18.04 8.10 -0.31
C ASP A 39 18.08 7.54 1.12
N ASP A 40 16.93 7.11 1.67
CA ASP A 40 16.86 6.44 2.98
C ASP A 40 17.42 4.98 2.91
N TYR A 41 17.68 4.44 1.71
CA TYR A 41 18.10 3.06 1.49
C TYR A 41 19.44 2.95 0.75
N VAL A 42 19.73 3.85 -0.16
CA VAL A 42 20.94 3.82 -0.97
C VAL A 42 21.27 5.23 -1.45
N GLU A 43 22.54 5.63 -1.31
CA GLU A 43 23.05 6.90 -1.84
C GLU A 43 23.39 6.75 -3.33
N LEU A 44 22.64 7.42 -4.20
CA LEU A 44 22.86 7.41 -5.66
C LEU A 44 23.88 8.48 -6.04
N ASN A 45 24.77 8.13 -6.97
CA ASN A 45 25.61 9.13 -7.61
C ASN A 45 24.83 9.88 -8.72
N ARG A 46 25.38 11.00 -9.19
CA ARG A 46 24.73 11.88 -10.18
C ARG A 46 24.30 11.19 -11.48
N VAL A 47 25.01 10.17 -11.92
CA VAL A 47 24.66 9.41 -13.14
C VAL A 47 23.46 8.51 -12.84
N GLN A 48 23.46 7.86 -11.68
CA GLN A 48 22.35 7.00 -11.24
C GLN A 48 21.08 7.81 -10.92
N GLU A 49 21.21 9.03 -10.37
CA GLU A 49 20.07 9.96 -10.22
C GLU A 49 19.45 10.28 -11.59
N GLN A 50 20.27 10.55 -12.61
CA GLN A 50 19.76 10.79 -13.95
C GLN A 50 19.10 9.52 -14.55
N THR A 51 19.69 8.35 -14.35
CA THR A 51 19.09 7.07 -14.76
C THR A 51 17.74 6.86 -14.06
N LEU A 52 17.65 7.16 -12.77
CA LEU A 52 16.39 7.07 -12.01
C LEU A 52 15.32 7.99 -12.60
N ASP A 53 15.64 9.24 -12.90
CA ASP A 53 14.72 10.20 -13.52
C ASP A 53 14.22 9.68 -14.89
N ASP A 54 15.12 9.17 -15.72
CA ASP A 54 14.82 8.64 -17.05
C ASP A 54 13.91 7.39 -17.00
N LEU A 55 13.99 6.60 -15.93
CA LEU A 55 13.14 5.41 -15.69
C LEU A 55 11.82 5.78 -15.03
N LEU A 56 11.85 6.70 -14.06
CA LEU A 56 10.69 7.06 -13.25
C LEU A 56 9.65 7.89 -14.04
N LEU A 57 10.10 8.81 -14.89
CA LEU A 57 9.18 9.67 -15.64
C LEU A 57 8.25 8.89 -16.60
N PRO A 58 8.72 7.90 -17.38
CA PRO A 58 7.85 7.03 -18.17
C PRO A 58 6.88 6.21 -17.31
N PHE A 59 7.33 5.68 -16.17
CA PHE A 59 6.49 4.96 -15.20
C PHE A 59 5.34 5.85 -14.66
N LEU A 60 5.65 7.07 -14.21
CA LEU A 60 4.64 8.02 -13.73
C LEU A 60 3.65 8.42 -14.83
N ARG A 61 4.10 8.51 -16.08
CA ARG A 61 3.25 8.75 -17.24
C ARG A 61 2.32 7.57 -17.50
N TRP A 62 2.86 6.34 -17.53
CA TRP A 62 2.08 5.12 -17.67
C TRP A 62 1.01 5.05 -16.57
N HIS A 63 1.39 5.29 -15.33
CA HIS A 63 0.46 5.27 -14.21
C HIS A 63 -0.71 6.26 -14.39
N ARG A 64 -0.40 7.51 -14.79
CA ARG A 64 -1.44 8.53 -15.05
C ARG A 64 -2.37 8.17 -16.19
N THR A 65 -1.84 7.60 -17.27
CA THR A 65 -2.60 7.46 -18.52
C THR A 65 -3.25 6.09 -18.66
N GLN A 66 -2.71 5.06 -18.01
CA GLN A 66 -3.18 3.69 -18.18
C GLN A 66 -3.69 3.04 -16.88
N GLU A 67 -3.12 3.39 -15.73
CA GLU A 67 -3.52 2.77 -14.47
C GLU A 67 -4.59 3.58 -13.73
N LEU A 68 -4.45 4.92 -13.60
CA LEU A 68 -5.48 5.75 -12.95
C LEU A 68 -6.89 5.61 -13.57
N PRO A 69 -7.08 5.43 -14.91
CA PRO A 69 -8.40 5.12 -15.46
C PRO A 69 -9.06 3.87 -14.87
N LYS A 70 -8.29 2.83 -14.55
CA LYS A 70 -8.81 1.60 -13.92
C LYS A 70 -9.24 1.85 -12.47
N TYR A 71 -8.55 2.76 -11.77
CA TYR A 71 -8.97 3.17 -10.42
C TYR A 71 -10.32 3.89 -10.44
N LEU A 72 -10.65 4.62 -11.51
CA LEU A 72 -12.00 5.18 -11.69
C LEU A 72 -13.07 4.09 -11.80
N GLU A 73 -12.76 2.97 -12.46
CA GLU A 73 -13.68 1.82 -12.56
C GLU A 73 -13.95 1.21 -11.18
N VAL A 74 -12.92 1.09 -10.32
CA VAL A 74 -13.08 0.60 -8.94
C VAL A 74 -13.94 1.57 -8.11
N ILE A 75 -13.73 2.89 -8.24
CA ILE A 75 -14.57 3.89 -7.56
C ILE A 75 -16.02 3.75 -8.01
N GLN A 76 -16.25 3.62 -9.31
CA GLN A 76 -17.60 3.43 -9.85
C GLN A 76 -18.25 2.14 -9.33
N GLN A 77 -17.48 1.06 -9.21
CA GLN A 77 -17.96 -0.19 -8.61
C GLN A 77 -18.39 0.04 -7.16
N ILE A 78 -17.57 0.76 -6.36
CA ILE A 78 -17.91 1.09 -4.97
C ILE A 78 -19.22 1.92 -4.94
N GLU A 79 -19.29 3.02 -5.70
CA GLU A 79 -20.47 3.91 -5.75
C GLU A 79 -21.75 3.14 -6.08
N ASN A 80 -21.71 2.26 -7.08
CA ASN A 80 -22.87 1.45 -7.50
C ASN A 80 -23.34 0.47 -6.40
N ASN A 81 -22.43 -0.04 -5.59
CA ASN A 81 -22.76 -0.97 -4.52
C ASN A 81 -23.33 -0.26 -3.27
N LEU A 82 -23.08 1.06 -3.08
CA LEU A 82 -23.56 1.80 -1.91
C LEU A 82 -25.09 2.01 -1.90
N ASP A 83 -25.78 1.81 -3.02
CA ASP A 83 -27.23 1.99 -3.13
C ASP A 83 -28.03 0.78 -2.61
N GLN A 84 -27.35 -0.33 -2.31
CA GLN A 84 -27.95 -1.56 -1.80
C GLN A 84 -27.25 -2.01 -0.52
N PRO A 85 -27.89 -2.85 0.30
CA PRO A 85 -27.19 -3.47 1.42
C PRO A 85 -25.99 -4.27 0.94
N LEU A 86 -24.83 -3.95 1.50
CA LEU A 86 -23.57 -4.63 1.20
C LEU A 86 -23.56 -6.03 1.85
N ASN A 87 -22.92 -6.97 1.20
CA ASN A 87 -22.60 -8.27 1.76
C ASN A 87 -21.07 -8.51 1.70
N GLN A 88 -20.60 -9.55 2.36
CA GLN A 88 -19.17 -9.84 2.43
C GLN A 88 -18.58 -10.10 1.03
N GLN A 89 -19.30 -10.77 0.15
CA GLN A 89 -18.83 -11.05 -1.20
C GLN A 89 -18.54 -9.76 -1.99
N THR A 90 -19.38 -8.74 -1.85
CA THR A 90 -19.14 -7.41 -2.45
C THR A 90 -17.84 -6.77 -1.92
N ILE A 91 -17.58 -6.89 -0.61
CA ILE A 91 -16.33 -6.36 -0.03
C ILE A 91 -15.11 -7.16 -0.53
N ILE A 92 -15.23 -8.48 -0.66
CA ILE A 92 -14.18 -9.32 -1.25
C ILE A 92 -13.88 -8.89 -2.68
N GLU A 93 -14.89 -8.71 -3.52
CA GLU A 93 -14.72 -8.30 -4.93
C GLU A 93 -14.03 -6.93 -5.05
N ILE A 94 -14.43 -5.96 -4.22
CA ILE A 94 -13.76 -4.65 -4.15
C ILE A 94 -12.30 -4.81 -3.70
N SER A 95 -12.04 -5.63 -2.68
CA SER A 95 -10.69 -5.89 -2.18
C SER A 95 -9.79 -6.51 -3.25
N LEU A 96 -10.32 -7.49 -4.02
CA LEU A 96 -9.60 -8.09 -5.15
C LEU A 96 -9.27 -7.08 -6.24
N SER A 97 -10.17 -6.11 -6.52
CA SER A 97 -9.90 -5.04 -7.49
C SER A 97 -8.72 -4.15 -7.06
N PHE A 98 -8.59 -3.87 -5.75
CA PHE A 98 -7.42 -3.16 -5.21
C PHE A 98 -6.14 -4.00 -5.26
N GLU A 99 -6.23 -5.28 -4.94
CA GLU A 99 -5.11 -6.21 -5.02
C GLU A 99 -4.57 -6.33 -6.45
N GLU A 100 -5.45 -6.49 -7.43
CA GLU A 100 -5.07 -6.49 -8.85
C GLU A 100 -4.40 -5.18 -9.27
N ALA A 101 -4.91 -4.03 -8.79
CA ALA A 101 -4.30 -2.73 -9.04
C ALA A 101 -2.88 -2.65 -8.46
N PHE A 102 -2.69 -3.13 -7.23
CA PHE A 102 -1.38 -3.20 -6.60
C PHE A 102 -0.41 -4.12 -7.37
N LEU A 103 -0.84 -5.31 -7.78
CA LEU A 103 -0.02 -6.26 -8.55
C LEU A 103 0.41 -5.69 -9.92
N ARG A 104 -0.47 -4.92 -10.58
CA ARG A 104 -0.09 -4.24 -11.83
C ARG A 104 0.94 -3.15 -11.59
N LEU A 105 0.75 -2.34 -10.52
CA LEU A 105 1.69 -1.29 -10.14
C LEU A 105 3.06 -1.87 -9.79
N GLU A 106 3.09 -2.93 -8.99
CA GLU A 106 4.31 -3.63 -8.58
C GLU A 106 5.08 -4.19 -9.80
N ARG A 107 4.37 -4.83 -10.73
CA ARG A 107 5.00 -5.38 -11.94
C ARG A 107 5.67 -4.30 -12.78
N GLU A 108 5.00 -3.18 -13.00
CA GLU A 108 5.58 -2.05 -13.76
C GLU A 108 6.72 -1.37 -12.97
N ALA A 109 6.58 -1.24 -11.64
CA ALA A 109 7.63 -0.68 -10.80
C ALA A 109 8.87 -1.58 -10.77
N LEU A 110 8.70 -2.89 -10.77
CA LEU A 110 9.81 -3.85 -10.75
C LEU A 110 10.74 -3.68 -11.94
N GLU A 111 10.21 -3.40 -13.14
CA GLU A 111 11.05 -3.30 -14.33
C GLU A 111 12.04 -2.14 -14.26
N TRP A 112 11.62 -0.97 -13.80
CA TRP A 112 12.57 0.14 -13.64
C TRP A 112 13.47 -0.02 -12.41
N LEU A 113 13.00 -0.68 -11.34
CA LEU A 113 13.83 -1.02 -10.18
C LEU A 113 14.95 -2.01 -10.55
N LEU A 114 14.64 -3.00 -11.39
CA LEU A 114 15.64 -3.94 -11.90
C LEU A 114 16.69 -3.23 -12.76
N ALA A 115 16.25 -2.32 -13.63
CA ALA A 115 17.17 -1.53 -14.47
C ALA A 115 18.09 -0.65 -13.61
N LEU A 116 17.55 0.04 -12.61
CA LEU A 116 18.36 0.82 -11.65
C LEU A 116 19.33 -0.08 -10.88
N GLY A 117 18.85 -1.26 -10.44
CA GLY A 117 19.66 -2.24 -9.69
C GLY A 117 20.85 -2.80 -10.45
N GLU A 118 20.84 -2.77 -11.79
CA GLU A 118 22.01 -3.12 -12.61
C GLU A 118 23.13 -2.09 -12.48
N ASP A 119 22.78 -0.81 -12.31
CA ASP A 119 23.73 0.31 -12.26
C ASP A 119 24.32 0.52 -10.85
N LEU A 120 23.78 -0.16 -9.81
CA LEU A 120 24.28 -0.06 -8.44
C LEU A 120 25.63 -0.80 -8.29
N SER A 121 26.54 -0.22 -7.54
CA SER A 121 27.77 -0.92 -7.10
C SER A 121 27.44 -1.99 -6.05
N ASP A 122 28.41 -2.88 -5.80
CA ASP A 122 28.24 -3.89 -4.74
C ASP A 122 28.15 -3.23 -3.36
N ASP A 123 28.90 -2.16 -3.10
CA ASP A 123 28.81 -1.37 -1.86
C ASP A 123 27.41 -0.76 -1.68
N GLN A 124 26.79 -0.26 -2.73
CA GLN A 124 25.42 0.28 -2.70
C GLN A 124 24.35 -0.81 -2.48
N ILE A 125 24.57 -2.01 -3.02
CA ILE A 125 23.71 -3.16 -2.72
C ILE A 125 23.84 -3.56 -1.25
N ASP A 126 25.04 -3.57 -0.70
CA ASP A 126 25.27 -3.87 0.72
C ASP A 126 24.61 -2.79 1.61
N GLU A 127 24.74 -1.50 1.28
CA GLU A 127 24.05 -0.38 1.96
C GLU A 127 22.52 -0.57 1.95
N PHE A 128 21.95 -0.91 0.79
CA PHE A 128 20.51 -1.18 0.66
C PHE A 128 20.06 -2.34 1.56
N ILE A 129 20.81 -3.42 1.60
CA ILE A 129 20.50 -4.60 2.45
C ILE A 129 20.62 -4.24 3.93
N GLU A 130 21.67 -3.52 4.32
CA GLU A 130 21.87 -3.05 5.69
C GLU A 130 20.69 -2.17 6.15
N ALA A 131 20.21 -1.25 5.32
CA ALA A 131 19.04 -0.43 5.62
C ALA A 131 17.77 -1.27 5.84
N LEU A 132 17.58 -2.35 5.07
CA LEU A 132 16.46 -3.28 5.27
C LEU A 132 16.58 -4.12 6.54
N GLU A 133 17.80 -4.56 6.90
CA GLU A 133 18.10 -5.31 8.12
C GLU A 133 17.94 -4.42 9.36
N GLU A 134 18.41 -3.16 9.32
CA GLU A 134 18.20 -2.17 10.38
C GLU A 134 16.71 -1.93 10.62
N GLN A 135 15.97 -1.73 9.55
CA GLN A 135 14.53 -1.55 9.62
C GLN A 135 13.80 -2.79 10.18
N GLN A 136 14.29 -4.00 9.88
CA GLN A 136 13.77 -5.23 10.48
C GLN A 136 13.94 -5.20 12.00
N SER A 137 15.12 -4.83 12.47
CA SER A 137 15.43 -4.71 13.90
C SER A 137 14.57 -3.66 14.60
N GLU A 138 14.38 -2.47 13.98
CA GLU A 138 13.48 -1.43 14.48
C GLU A 138 12.03 -1.92 14.64
N TYR A 139 11.56 -2.75 13.72
CA TYR A 139 10.21 -3.30 13.78
C TYR A 139 10.08 -4.40 14.84
N GLU A 140 11.09 -5.25 14.98
CA GLU A 140 11.12 -6.26 16.03
C GLU A 140 11.08 -5.60 17.40
N GLU A 141 11.93 -4.59 17.66
CA GLU A 141 11.91 -3.82 18.89
C GLU A 141 10.55 -3.16 19.14
N LYS A 142 9.96 -2.56 18.11
CA LYS A 142 8.69 -1.84 18.23
C LYS A 142 7.49 -2.75 18.49
N TYR A 143 7.41 -3.90 17.81
CA TYR A 143 6.18 -4.66 17.75
C TYR A 143 6.18 -5.93 18.60
N LEU A 144 7.34 -6.53 18.89
CA LEU A 144 7.38 -7.75 19.70
C LEU A 144 7.23 -7.47 21.19
N ASP A 145 7.71 -6.32 21.65
CA ASP A 145 7.69 -5.94 23.08
C ASP A 145 6.32 -5.47 23.56
N ARG A 146 5.42 -5.02 22.65
CA ARG A 146 4.08 -4.59 23.04
C ARG A 146 3.25 -5.80 23.52
N ASP A 147 2.44 -5.57 24.56
CA ASP A 147 1.53 -6.58 25.06
C ASP A 147 0.25 -6.72 24.22
N LEU A 148 -0.63 -7.66 24.57
CA LEU A 148 -1.89 -7.89 23.83
C LEU A 148 -2.89 -6.75 24.00
N GLU A 149 -2.88 -6.05 25.12
CA GLU A 149 -3.79 -4.92 25.38
C GLU A 149 -3.41 -3.77 24.44
N GLU A 150 -2.13 -3.44 24.36
CA GLU A 150 -1.59 -2.44 23.44
C GLU A 150 -1.85 -2.83 21.97
N TYR A 151 -1.64 -4.11 21.61
CA TYR A 151 -1.96 -4.60 20.25
C TYR A 151 -3.42 -4.35 19.87
N TYR A 152 -4.38 -4.72 20.75
CA TYR A 152 -5.80 -4.53 20.47
C TYR A 152 -6.22 -3.06 20.47
N LYS A 153 -5.60 -2.25 21.32
CA LYS A 153 -5.79 -0.80 21.32
C LYS A 153 -5.33 -0.17 20.01
N ASP A 154 -4.13 -0.50 19.54
CA ASP A 154 -3.60 0.00 18.27
C ASP A 154 -4.47 -0.44 17.09
N ALA A 155 -4.95 -1.70 17.10
CA ALA A 155 -5.86 -2.21 16.10
C ALA A 155 -7.18 -1.44 16.09
N TYR A 156 -7.78 -1.19 17.27
CA TYR A 156 -8.99 -0.38 17.41
C TYR A 156 -8.77 1.06 16.90
N GLU A 157 -7.69 1.70 17.30
CA GLU A 157 -7.39 3.08 16.89
C GLU A 157 -7.20 3.16 15.36
N SER A 158 -6.49 2.22 14.77
CA SER A 158 -6.30 2.13 13.32
C SER A 158 -7.63 1.94 12.57
N LEU A 159 -8.48 0.99 13.01
CA LEU A 159 -9.80 0.77 12.43
C LEU A 159 -10.70 2.01 12.57
N ARG A 160 -10.72 2.64 13.77
CA ARG A 160 -11.49 3.85 14.03
C ARG A 160 -11.08 4.98 13.10
N ASP A 161 -9.81 5.27 12.98
CA ASP A 161 -9.29 6.38 12.20
C ASP A 161 -9.60 6.17 10.71
N ASN A 162 -9.38 4.95 10.20
CA ASN A 162 -9.74 4.60 8.82
C ASN A 162 -11.23 4.81 8.52
N PHE A 163 -12.15 4.37 9.39
CA PHE A 163 -13.58 4.61 9.16
C PHE A 163 -13.96 6.08 9.34
N GLN A 164 -13.33 6.81 10.28
CA GLN A 164 -13.62 8.22 10.50
C GLN A 164 -13.19 9.11 9.34
N ASP A 165 -12.16 8.77 8.63
CA ASP A 165 -11.71 9.51 7.45
C ASP A 165 -12.83 9.59 6.40
N TYR A 166 -13.55 8.51 6.19
CA TYR A 166 -14.62 8.43 5.18
C TYR A 166 -16.03 8.74 5.72
N LEU A 167 -16.33 8.30 6.93
CA LEU A 167 -17.67 8.42 7.52
C LEU A 167 -17.80 9.62 8.46
N GLY A 168 -16.69 10.17 8.94
CA GLY A 168 -16.66 11.14 10.02
C GLY A 168 -16.92 10.48 11.37
N ARG A 169 -17.65 11.18 12.25
CA ARG A 169 -17.88 10.69 13.61
C ARG A 169 -18.66 9.38 13.61
N LEU A 170 -18.09 8.35 14.23
CA LEU A 170 -18.75 7.06 14.46
C LEU A 170 -19.69 7.16 15.67
N ASP A 171 -20.84 6.48 15.60
CA ASP A 171 -21.78 6.34 16.70
C ASP A 171 -21.35 5.25 17.71
N SER A 172 -22.18 4.99 18.74
CA SER A 172 -21.90 4.02 19.79
C SER A 172 -21.85 2.59 19.27
N ASP A 173 -22.77 2.25 18.38
CA ASP A 173 -22.92 0.89 17.88
C ASP A 173 -21.75 0.53 16.96
N GLN A 174 -21.35 1.47 16.07
CA GLN A 174 -20.16 1.34 15.25
C GLN A 174 -18.90 1.18 16.09
N LYS A 175 -18.72 1.98 17.17
CA LYS A 175 -17.58 1.83 18.08
C LYS A 175 -17.55 0.48 18.77
N THR A 176 -18.71 -0.02 19.23
CA THR A 176 -18.82 -1.35 19.83
C THR A 176 -18.45 -2.46 18.83
N LEU A 177 -18.84 -2.33 17.55
CA LEU A 177 -18.40 -3.23 16.49
C LEU A 177 -16.87 -3.20 16.31
N LEU A 178 -16.27 -2.03 16.30
CA LEU A 178 -14.82 -1.89 16.21
C LEU A 178 -14.09 -2.51 17.40
N GLU A 179 -14.57 -2.26 18.63
CA GLU A 179 -14.02 -2.83 19.86
C GLU A 179 -14.07 -4.37 19.84
N SER A 180 -15.22 -4.92 19.48
CA SER A 180 -15.38 -6.38 19.40
C SER A 180 -14.52 -7.01 18.31
N THR A 181 -14.40 -6.34 17.16
CA THR A 181 -13.57 -6.82 16.06
C THR A 181 -12.09 -6.77 16.42
N SER A 182 -11.60 -5.63 16.94
CA SER A 182 -10.19 -5.53 17.33
C SER A 182 -9.79 -6.59 18.34
N ALA A 183 -10.66 -6.88 19.33
CA ALA A 183 -10.44 -7.94 20.32
C ALA A 183 -10.49 -9.37 19.72
N SER A 184 -11.11 -9.56 18.54
CA SER A 184 -11.17 -10.85 17.83
C SER A 184 -9.99 -11.11 16.91
N LEU A 185 -9.17 -10.09 16.61
CA LEU A 185 -8.02 -10.24 15.74
C LEU A 185 -6.97 -11.14 16.38
N ARG A 186 -6.32 -11.94 15.56
CA ARG A 186 -5.14 -12.70 15.96
C ARG A 186 -3.91 -11.81 15.83
N ARG A 187 -3.07 -11.81 16.87
CA ARG A 187 -1.83 -11.04 16.84
C ARG A 187 -0.95 -11.49 15.67
N ALA A 188 -0.62 -10.54 14.80
CA ALA A 188 0.10 -10.80 13.56
C ALA A 188 1.59 -10.46 13.63
N ASP A 189 2.06 -9.73 14.67
CA ASP A 189 3.40 -9.15 14.73
C ASP A 189 4.50 -10.16 14.45
N ALA A 190 4.57 -11.24 15.25
CA ALA A 190 5.65 -12.22 15.12
C ALA A 190 5.64 -12.94 13.77
N VAL A 191 4.45 -13.38 13.30
CA VAL A 191 4.36 -14.10 12.03
C VAL A 191 4.68 -13.21 10.83
N TRP A 192 4.29 -11.93 10.89
CA TRP A 192 4.62 -10.96 9.86
C TRP A 192 6.12 -10.63 9.83
N LEU A 193 6.75 -10.46 11.00
CA LEU A 193 8.18 -10.20 11.12
C LEU A 193 9.02 -11.40 10.65
N GLU A 194 8.58 -12.64 10.96
CA GLU A 194 9.19 -13.87 10.46
C GLU A 194 9.17 -13.91 8.92
N GLU A 195 8.01 -13.62 8.29
CA GLU A 195 7.89 -13.58 6.82
C GLU A 195 8.76 -12.48 6.20
N ARG A 196 8.76 -11.29 6.82
CA ARG A 196 9.57 -10.17 6.35
C ARG A 196 11.07 -10.46 6.45
N ALA A 197 11.52 -11.05 7.55
CA ALA A 197 12.91 -11.47 7.70
C ALA A 197 13.33 -12.50 6.65
N ALA A 198 12.47 -13.50 6.39
CA ALA A 198 12.69 -14.49 5.35
C ALA A 198 12.76 -13.85 3.95
N TRP A 199 11.89 -12.87 3.67
CA TRP A 199 11.91 -12.09 2.44
C TRP A 199 13.24 -11.32 2.29
N VAL A 200 13.67 -10.56 3.31
CA VAL A 200 14.93 -9.79 3.27
C VAL A 200 16.12 -10.72 3.07
N ALA A 201 16.15 -11.88 3.76
CA ALA A 201 17.20 -12.86 3.59
C ALA A 201 17.27 -13.44 2.16
N ASN A 202 16.11 -13.72 1.54
CA ASN A 202 16.04 -14.17 0.16
C ASN A 202 16.49 -13.07 -0.82
N LEU A 203 16.02 -11.84 -0.63
CA LEU A 203 16.42 -10.69 -1.43
C LEU A 203 17.94 -10.46 -1.39
N LYS A 204 18.56 -10.57 -0.21
CA LYS A 204 20.01 -10.50 -0.03
C LYS A 204 20.75 -11.55 -0.85
N GLN A 205 20.21 -12.78 -1.00
CA GLN A 205 20.82 -13.81 -1.85
C GLN A 205 20.68 -13.47 -3.34
N ILE A 206 19.50 -12.98 -3.77
CA ILE A 206 19.25 -12.62 -5.16
C ILE A 206 20.13 -11.44 -5.58
N LEU A 207 20.27 -10.44 -4.72
CA LEU A 207 21.06 -9.22 -4.99
C LEU A 207 22.58 -9.41 -4.96
N ARG A 208 23.08 -10.64 -4.76
CA ARG A 208 24.46 -11.02 -5.12
C ARG A 208 24.70 -10.99 -6.63
N ARG A 209 23.63 -10.82 -7.40
CA ARG A 209 23.63 -10.64 -8.84
C ARG A 209 24.33 -11.75 -9.62
N GLU A 210 24.14 -13.01 -9.17
CA GLU A 210 24.50 -14.17 -9.97
C GLU A 210 23.75 -14.16 -11.32
N PRO A 211 24.20 -14.87 -12.35
CA PRO A 211 23.48 -14.90 -13.63
C PRO A 211 21.99 -15.17 -13.46
N ASP A 212 21.16 -14.41 -14.18
CA ASP A 212 19.69 -14.45 -14.15
C ASP A 212 19.04 -13.93 -12.84
N TRP A 213 19.74 -13.14 -12.02
CA TRP A 213 19.22 -12.60 -10.75
C TRP A 213 17.92 -11.81 -10.91
N GLN A 214 17.74 -11.07 -12.02
CA GLN A 214 16.50 -10.34 -12.27
C GLN A 214 15.32 -11.28 -12.47
N GLN A 215 15.53 -12.39 -13.17
CA GLN A 215 14.48 -13.41 -13.31
C GLN A 215 14.18 -14.08 -11.98
N ALA A 216 15.21 -14.37 -11.18
CA ALA A 216 15.03 -14.90 -9.83
C ALA A 216 14.20 -13.96 -8.94
N LEU A 217 14.36 -12.63 -9.07
CA LEU A 217 13.55 -11.67 -8.34
C LEU A 217 12.09 -11.66 -8.83
N ARG A 218 11.85 -11.69 -10.15
CA ARG A 218 10.50 -11.82 -10.72
C ARG A 218 9.80 -13.08 -10.21
N ASP A 219 10.45 -14.22 -10.31
CA ASP A 219 9.91 -15.52 -9.88
C ASP A 219 9.60 -15.53 -8.37
N THR A 220 10.43 -14.88 -7.57
CA THR A 220 10.23 -14.74 -6.13
C THR A 220 9.00 -13.90 -5.81
N LEU A 221 8.79 -12.79 -6.51
CA LEU A 221 7.61 -11.95 -6.35
C LEU A 221 6.33 -12.66 -6.81
N ASP A 222 6.38 -13.33 -7.96
CA ASP A 222 5.24 -14.07 -8.51
C ASP A 222 4.82 -15.26 -7.63
N SER A 223 5.78 -15.90 -6.93
CA SER A 223 5.53 -17.06 -6.07
C SER A 223 5.34 -16.70 -4.59
N ARG A 224 5.39 -15.42 -4.21
CA ARG A 224 5.43 -14.99 -2.79
C ARG A 224 4.25 -15.51 -1.96
N GLU A 225 3.03 -15.51 -2.50
CA GLU A 225 1.86 -16.00 -1.78
C GLU A 225 1.92 -17.51 -1.52
N GLN A 226 2.44 -18.25 -2.51
CA GLN A 226 2.61 -19.70 -2.41
C GLN A 226 3.67 -20.08 -1.39
N ASN A 227 4.67 -19.21 -1.20
CA ASN A 227 5.80 -19.41 -0.31
C ASN A 227 5.55 -18.94 1.13
N GLN A 228 4.44 -18.23 1.39
CA GLN A 228 4.06 -17.83 2.74
C GLN A 228 3.87 -19.03 3.67
N SER A 229 4.30 -18.90 4.94
CA SER A 229 4.08 -19.93 5.94
C SER A 229 2.59 -20.18 6.19
N VAL A 230 2.24 -21.41 6.51
CA VAL A 230 0.86 -21.79 6.87
C VAL A 230 0.37 -20.95 8.05
N ARG A 231 1.25 -20.68 9.03
CA ARG A 231 0.92 -19.88 10.21
C ARG A 231 0.57 -18.43 9.85
N TYR A 232 1.35 -17.80 8.97
CA TYR A 232 1.06 -16.45 8.48
C TYR A 232 -0.28 -16.40 7.76
N ARG A 233 -0.51 -17.28 6.78
CA ARG A 233 -1.78 -17.34 6.03
C ARG A 233 -2.99 -17.49 6.94
N GLN A 234 -2.93 -18.38 7.93
CA GLN A 234 -4.03 -18.59 8.87
C GLN A 234 -4.36 -17.35 9.72
N VAL A 235 -3.34 -16.58 10.12
CA VAL A 235 -3.54 -15.32 10.86
C VAL A 235 -4.09 -14.26 9.91
N TYR A 236 -3.50 -14.12 8.75
CA TYR A 236 -3.90 -13.14 7.73
C TYR A 236 -5.35 -13.36 7.28
N GLU A 237 -5.70 -14.56 6.83
CA GLU A 237 -7.06 -14.90 6.38
C GLU A 237 -8.10 -14.65 7.47
N HIS A 238 -7.80 -15.03 8.72
CA HIS A 238 -8.68 -14.76 9.84
C HIS A 238 -8.90 -13.26 10.03
N ASN A 239 -7.83 -12.46 10.08
CA ASN A 239 -7.92 -11.03 10.33
C ASN A 239 -8.61 -10.29 9.17
N VAL A 240 -8.30 -10.63 7.93
CA VAL A 240 -8.99 -10.08 6.74
C VAL A 240 -10.48 -10.38 6.79
N ASN A 241 -10.87 -11.62 7.11
CA ASN A 241 -12.28 -11.98 7.24
C ASN A 241 -13.00 -11.16 8.33
N GLN A 242 -12.38 -10.94 9.51
CA GLN A 242 -12.96 -10.12 10.57
C GLN A 242 -13.16 -8.66 10.12
N VAL A 243 -12.17 -8.08 9.44
CA VAL A 243 -12.24 -6.70 8.93
C VAL A 243 -13.28 -6.58 7.81
N GLN A 244 -13.42 -7.56 6.93
CA GLN A 244 -14.46 -7.57 5.90
C GLN A 244 -15.87 -7.60 6.50
N LEU A 245 -16.11 -8.43 7.51
CA LEU A 245 -17.39 -8.49 8.22
C LEU A 245 -17.69 -7.18 8.96
N LEU A 246 -16.68 -6.59 9.61
CA LEU A 246 -16.79 -5.26 10.22
C LEU A 246 -17.17 -4.20 9.18
N THR A 247 -16.51 -4.20 8.03
CA THR A 247 -16.77 -3.23 6.94
C THR A 247 -18.22 -3.32 6.47
N VAL A 248 -18.72 -4.53 6.25
CA VAL A 248 -20.15 -4.76 5.92
C VAL A 248 -21.05 -4.18 7.00
N ALA A 249 -20.81 -4.51 8.27
CA ALA A 249 -21.66 -4.06 9.38
C ALA A 249 -21.65 -2.54 9.54
N VAL A 250 -20.48 -1.90 9.52
CA VAL A 250 -20.32 -0.45 9.66
C VAL A 250 -20.96 0.29 8.49
N LEU A 251 -20.72 -0.16 7.26
CA LEU A 251 -21.27 0.50 6.06
C LEU A 251 -22.77 0.33 5.94
N ASN A 252 -23.34 -0.81 6.32
CA ASN A 252 -24.78 -1.00 6.32
C ASN A 252 -25.48 -0.22 7.45
N GLY A 253 -24.80 -0.01 8.57
CA GLY A 253 -25.28 0.79 9.70
C GLY A 253 -25.05 2.30 9.56
N ARG A 254 -24.51 2.78 8.44
CA ARG A 254 -24.20 4.19 8.26
C ARG A 254 -25.44 5.06 8.24
N SER A 255 -25.40 6.18 8.94
CA SER A 255 -26.44 7.19 8.90
C SER A 255 -26.45 7.95 7.57
N GLU A 256 -27.56 8.63 7.24
CA GLU A 256 -27.61 9.48 6.05
C GLU A 256 -26.51 10.54 6.00
N LYS A 257 -26.08 11.06 7.15
CA LYS A 257 -24.99 12.03 7.22
C LYS A 257 -23.65 11.37 6.85
N GLN A 258 -23.41 10.16 7.31
CA GLN A 258 -22.22 9.38 6.98
C GLN A 258 -22.23 8.95 5.50
N ASP A 259 -23.40 8.53 4.97
CA ASP A 259 -23.54 8.20 3.54
C ASP A 259 -23.23 9.41 2.64
N ARG A 260 -23.77 10.58 2.96
CA ARG A 260 -23.45 11.81 2.21
C ARG A 260 -21.96 12.15 2.28
N ARG A 261 -21.31 11.94 3.43
CA ARG A 261 -19.87 12.19 3.55
C ARG A 261 -19.08 11.19 2.72
N LEU A 262 -19.35 9.88 2.83
CA LEU A 262 -18.69 8.86 2.06
C LEU A 262 -18.76 9.12 0.55
N ARG A 263 -19.95 9.41 0.04
CA ARG A 263 -20.15 9.76 -1.38
C ARG A 263 -19.41 11.02 -1.81
N LYS A 264 -19.31 12.00 -0.91
CA LYS A 264 -18.53 13.21 -1.16
C LYS A 264 -17.03 12.89 -1.26
N GLU A 265 -16.50 12.08 -0.34
CA GLU A 265 -15.08 11.71 -0.38
C GLU A 265 -14.74 10.89 -1.65
N LEU A 266 -15.62 9.95 -2.06
CA LEU A 266 -15.46 9.22 -3.33
C LEU A 266 -15.52 10.15 -4.54
N ALA A 267 -16.43 11.13 -4.56
CA ALA A 267 -16.53 12.11 -5.63
C ALA A 267 -15.29 13.01 -5.71
N ASN A 268 -14.78 13.48 -4.57
CA ASN A 268 -13.53 14.24 -4.50
C ASN A 268 -12.34 13.43 -5.07
N PHE A 269 -12.22 12.18 -4.65
CA PHE A 269 -11.15 11.31 -5.13
C PHE A 269 -11.27 11.05 -6.64
N ARG A 270 -12.48 10.85 -7.15
CA ARG A 270 -12.74 10.74 -8.59
C ARG A 270 -12.32 12.00 -9.36
N GLU A 271 -12.60 13.20 -8.83
CA GLU A 271 -12.18 14.46 -9.43
C GLU A 271 -10.66 14.61 -9.47
N ASP A 272 -9.97 14.22 -8.39
CA ASP A 272 -8.50 14.20 -8.34
C ASP A 272 -7.92 13.27 -9.41
N LEU A 273 -8.44 12.03 -9.53
CA LEU A 273 -7.99 11.09 -10.56
C LEU A 273 -8.24 11.63 -11.99
N LEU A 274 -9.40 12.19 -12.26
CA LEU A 274 -9.71 12.81 -13.57
C LEU A 274 -8.74 13.95 -13.88
N THR A 275 -8.43 14.78 -12.91
CA THR A 275 -7.45 15.86 -13.04
C THR A 275 -6.07 15.34 -13.40
N LEU A 276 -5.59 14.31 -12.70
CA LEU A 276 -4.28 13.68 -12.94
C LEU A 276 -4.21 13.00 -14.31
N ILE A 277 -5.29 12.33 -14.72
CA ILE A 277 -5.39 11.70 -16.06
C ILE A 277 -5.29 12.77 -17.16
N GLU A 278 -6.03 13.87 -17.02
CA GLU A 278 -5.97 14.97 -17.99
C GLU A 278 -4.61 15.64 -18.04
N GLN A 279 -3.92 15.80 -16.91
CA GLN A 279 -2.53 16.28 -16.88
C GLN A 279 -1.59 15.32 -17.63
N GLY A 280 -1.75 14.00 -17.44
CA GLY A 280 -0.99 12.99 -18.13
C GLY A 280 -1.16 13.03 -19.65
N LYS A 281 -2.38 13.25 -20.14
CA LYS A 281 -2.69 13.37 -21.57
C LYS A 281 -2.06 14.63 -22.20
N LYS A 282 -2.03 15.75 -21.44
CA LYS A 282 -1.47 17.03 -21.92
C LYS A 282 0.05 17.04 -21.94
N ALA A 283 0.68 16.25 -21.09
CA ALA A 283 2.13 16.13 -21.02
C ALA A 283 2.76 15.35 -22.19
N GLY A 284 2.03 15.02 -23.25
CA GLY A 284 2.42 14.41 -24.52
C GLY A 284 3.81 13.72 -24.61
N PRO A 285 4.13 12.89 -25.57
CA PRO A 285 5.50 12.43 -25.74
C PRO A 285 6.38 13.66 -25.96
N GLN A 286 7.31 13.91 -25.04
CA GLN A 286 8.41 14.82 -25.34
C GLN A 286 9.21 14.16 -26.46
N SER A 287 9.15 14.77 -27.65
CA SER A 287 9.86 14.37 -28.85
C SER A 287 11.36 14.58 -28.72
#